data_c36350350f9330c7e7a8a5a96a32819e
#
_entry.id   c36350350f9330c7e7a8a5a96a32819e
#
_cell.length_a   1.000
_cell.length_b   1.000
_cell.length_c   1.000
_cell.angle_alpha   90.00
_cell.angle_beta   90.00
_cell.angle_gamma   90.00
#
_symmetry.space_group_name_H-M   'P 1'
#
loop_
_entity.id
_entity.type
_entity.pdbx_description
1 polymer ?
#
loop_
_entity_poly.entity_id
_entity_poly.type
_entity_poly.pdbx_seq_one_letter_code
_entity_poly.pdbx_strand_id
1 'polypeptide(L)'
;MNTLQFLMDGFSIAFQWQNILFAFVGVLIGTAVGVLPGIGPMSGVALLIPVTATLTAGLPTEAAAASSIILLAGVYYGAMYGGSTTSILLNTPGESSSVVTTLDGYQMAKQGRAGSALSIAAIGSFAAGIISLIGLVLLAEPLSNVALQFGPAEYFSLMLLGLAAVSGLAGKSMTKALMMTVFGLMLGTIGIDAVSGIARFTYDIPVLYSGLEFLTIAVGLFALGEVFKTVLERDHEDGTMAKIGRILPTRQDLKESAAPILRGSFLGFFIGVLPGAGATLASFFSYIGEKKFSKNPEQFGKGAIAGVAGPESANNAASGGAMIPLLTLGIPGSGTTAILMGALIMYNIQPGPLLFDDHPEVAWGLIASMFVGNLMLLILNMPLVKVFAKIIQTPKKYLLPIIIAISFFGVYAVQYTTFDLYLLLACGVLGYLLTKNDFPVAPLVLALVLGPMIENNMRRALTISNGEFSIFVTNPISLVLLLIAAAWLLIPLLLKLKGRSVVLNEEG
;
A
#
# COMPACT_ATOMS: atom_id res chain seq x y z
N MET A 1 3.88 30.25 -4.93
CA MET A 1 3.16 29.75 -6.14
C MET A 1 1.84 29.17 -5.67
N ASN A 2 0.80 29.19 -6.52
CA ASN A 2 -0.51 28.70 -6.11
C ASN A 2 -0.55 27.16 -6.32
N THR A 3 -1.14 26.36 -5.41
CA THR A 3 -1.28 24.89 -5.50
C THR A 3 -1.75 24.43 -6.89
N LEU A 4 -2.63 25.21 -7.54
CA LEU A 4 -3.08 24.93 -8.89
C LEU A 4 -1.96 25.01 -9.94
N GLN A 5 -1.02 25.94 -9.78
CA GLN A 5 0.12 26.07 -10.70
C GLN A 5 1.06 24.86 -10.57
N PHE A 6 1.39 24.46 -9.34
CA PHE A 6 2.18 23.25 -9.09
C PHE A 6 1.50 21.99 -9.67
N LEU A 7 0.20 21.89 -9.55
CA LEU A 7 -0.55 20.78 -10.15
C LEU A 7 -0.47 20.80 -11.68
N MET A 8 -0.53 21.99 -12.31
CA MET A 8 -0.38 22.12 -13.77
C MET A 8 1.04 21.74 -14.21
N ASP A 9 2.07 22.16 -13.46
CA ASP A 9 3.45 21.75 -13.70
C ASP A 9 3.58 20.21 -13.56
N GLY A 10 2.95 19.62 -12.54
CA GLY A 10 2.86 18.16 -12.37
C GLY A 10 2.20 17.47 -13.57
N PHE A 11 1.12 18.04 -14.13
CA PHE A 11 0.52 17.50 -15.36
C PHE A 11 1.47 17.61 -16.56
N SER A 12 2.28 18.66 -16.66
CA SER A 12 3.27 18.77 -17.73
C SER A 12 4.29 17.62 -17.69
N ILE A 13 4.66 17.18 -16.48
CA ILE A 13 5.54 16.02 -16.25
C ILE A 13 4.79 14.72 -16.55
N ALA A 14 3.58 14.55 -16.01
CA ALA A 14 2.78 13.35 -16.23
C ALA A 14 2.44 13.11 -17.70
N PHE A 15 2.25 14.17 -18.48
CA PHE A 15 1.97 14.08 -19.92
C PHE A 15 3.21 13.96 -20.81
N GLN A 16 4.42 13.95 -20.27
CA GLN A 16 5.58 13.53 -21.05
C GLN A 16 5.34 12.11 -21.57
N TRP A 17 5.63 11.87 -22.84
CA TRP A 17 5.32 10.60 -23.51
C TRP A 17 5.84 9.38 -22.75
N GLN A 18 7.01 9.51 -22.14
CA GLN A 18 7.65 8.49 -21.34
C GLN A 18 6.84 8.20 -20.07
N ASN A 19 6.39 9.24 -19.36
CA ASN A 19 5.62 9.09 -18.13
C ASN A 19 4.21 8.55 -18.39
N ILE A 20 3.61 8.93 -19.52
CA ILE A 20 2.35 8.30 -19.99
C ILE A 20 2.55 6.80 -20.23
N LEU A 21 3.66 6.41 -20.86
CA LEU A 21 3.97 5.00 -21.09
C LEU A 21 4.22 4.27 -19.77
N PHE A 22 4.96 4.86 -18.84
CA PHE A 22 5.18 4.28 -17.51
C PHE A 22 3.88 4.17 -16.70
N ALA A 23 3.03 5.18 -16.71
CA ALA A 23 1.71 5.12 -16.09
C ALA A 23 0.86 4.00 -16.71
N PHE A 24 0.82 3.90 -18.04
CA PHE A 24 0.08 2.87 -18.75
C PHE A 24 0.59 1.45 -18.44
N VAL A 25 1.90 1.24 -18.49
CA VAL A 25 2.52 -0.06 -18.17
C VAL A 25 2.27 -0.40 -16.71
N GLY A 26 2.42 0.57 -15.79
CA GLY A 26 2.16 0.38 -14.38
C GLY A 26 0.71 -0.04 -14.11
N VAL A 27 -0.25 0.67 -14.69
CA VAL A 27 -1.69 0.37 -14.59
C VAL A 27 -2.03 -1.00 -15.16
N LEU A 28 -1.47 -1.36 -16.31
CA LEU A 28 -1.71 -2.65 -16.97
C LEU A 28 -1.16 -3.81 -16.13
N ILE A 29 0.12 -3.72 -15.72
CA ILE A 29 0.76 -4.75 -14.91
C ILE A 29 0.11 -4.81 -13.53
N GLY A 30 -0.19 -3.65 -12.92
CA GLY A 30 -0.89 -3.59 -11.65
C GLY A 30 -2.24 -4.30 -11.68
N THR A 31 -3.06 -4.02 -12.70
CA THR A 31 -4.34 -4.73 -12.88
C THR A 31 -4.13 -6.24 -13.05
N ALA A 32 -3.13 -6.65 -13.83
CA ALA A 32 -2.80 -8.07 -14.00
C ALA A 32 -2.36 -8.71 -12.68
N VAL A 33 -1.55 -8.03 -11.87
CA VAL A 33 -1.12 -8.47 -10.53
C VAL A 33 -2.32 -8.59 -9.58
N GLY A 34 -3.19 -7.58 -9.55
CA GLY A 34 -4.39 -7.59 -8.70
C GLY A 34 -5.39 -8.69 -9.04
N VAL A 35 -5.46 -9.05 -10.34
CA VAL A 35 -6.30 -10.16 -10.82
C VAL A 35 -5.74 -11.53 -10.40
N LEU A 36 -4.48 -11.62 -9.99
CA LEU A 36 -3.87 -12.88 -9.55
C LEU A 36 -4.04 -13.04 -8.04
N PRO A 37 -4.84 -14.04 -7.57
CA PRO A 37 -5.06 -14.24 -6.16
C PRO A 37 -3.76 -14.44 -5.38
N GLY A 38 -3.64 -13.74 -4.24
CA GLY A 38 -2.52 -13.87 -3.32
C GLY A 38 -1.33 -12.93 -3.59
N ILE A 39 -1.13 -12.41 -4.80
CA ILE A 39 0.05 -11.56 -5.07
C ILE A 39 -0.13 -10.15 -4.49
N GLY A 40 -1.28 -9.54 -4.63
CA GLY A 40 -1.60 -8.23 -4.06
C GLY A 40 -0.71 -7.04 -4.48
N PRO A 41 -1.09 -5.80 -4.12
CA PRO A 41 -0.36 -4.60 -4.53
C PRO A 41 1.04 -4.50 -3.92
N MET A 42 1.24 -4.97 -2.67
CA MET A 42 2.57 -4.94 -2.03
C MET A 42 3.60 -5.75 -2.81
N SER A 43 3.27 -7.01 -3.12
CA SER A 43 4.16 -7.89 -3.88
C SER A 43 4.41 -7.36 -5.29
N GLY A 44 3.37 -6.82 -5.94
CA GLY A 44 3.49 -6.24 -7.28
C GLY A 44 4.40 -5.02 -7.33
N VAL A 45 4.25 -4.09 -6.40
CA VAL A 45 5.10 -2.90 -6.30
C VAL A 45 6.54 -3.31 -5.97
N ALA A 46 6.75 -4.17 -4.96
CA ALA A 46 8.07 -4.65 -4.58
C ALA A 46 8.81 -5.30 -5.75
N LEU A 47 8.13 -6.21 -6.47
CA LEU A 47 8.68 -6.92 -7.62
C LEU A 47 9.15 -5.97 -8.73
N LEU A 48 8.47 -4.84 -8.92
CA LEU A 48 8.75 -3.92 -10.03
C LEU A 48 9.72 -2.79 -9.69
N ILE A 49 10.08 -2.57 -8.42
CA ILE A 49 11.11 -1.56 -8.09
C ILE A 49 12.42 -1.79 -8.86
N PRO A 50 13.01 -2.99 -8.86
CA PRO A 50 14.24 -3.22 -9.62
C PRO A 50 14.06 -3.01 -11.12
N VAL A 51 12.89 -3.38 -11.64
CA VAL A 51 12.56 -3.18 -13.07
C VAL A 51 12.52 -1.71 -13.41
N THR A 52 11.86 -0.89 -12.56
CA THR A 52 11.81 0.56 -12.77
C THR A 52 13.20 1.19 -12.70
N ALA A 53 14.02 0.80 -11.73
CA ALA A 53 15.40 1.28 -11.61
C ALA A 53 16.23 0.99 -12.87
N THR A 54 16.06 -0.19 -13.44
CA THR A 54 16.74 -0.57 -14.69
C THR A 54 16.22 0.21 -15.89
N LEU A 55 14.89 0.41 -15.99
CA LEU A 55 14.27 1.13 -17.10
C LEU A 55 14.59 2.63 -17.10
N THR A 56 14.84 3.20 -15.93
CA THR A 56 15.17 4.61 -15.76
C THR A 56 16.67 4.87 -15.65
N ALA A 57 17.50 3.83 -15.76
CA ALA A 57 18.95 3.95 -15.75
C ALA A 57 19.42 4.89 -16.88
N GLY A 58 20.27 5.87 -16.54
CA GLY A 58 20.77 6.88 -17.46
C GLY A 58 19.93 8.15 -17.55
N LEU A 59 18.77 8.23 -16.90
CA LEU A 59 18.04 9.48 -16.70
C LEU A 59 18.64 10.29 -15.55
N PRO A 60 18.47 11.63 -15.53
CA PRO A 60 18.75 12.44 -14.35
C PRO A 60 17.96 11.88 -13.13
N THR A 61 18.54 11.96 -11.93
CA THR A 61 17.99 11.34 -10.72
C THR A 61 16.52 11.69 -10.46
N GLU A 62 16.15 12.96 -10.61
CA GLU A 62 14.76 13.40 -10.38
C GLU A 62 13.80 12.86 -11.44
N ALA A 63 14.19 12.86 -12.70
CA ALA A 63 13.38 12.29 -13.79
C ALA A 63 13.25 10.77 -13.64
N ALA A 64 14.34 10.09 -13.23
CA ALA A 64 14.33 8.66 -12.94
C ALA A 64 13.36 8.33 -11.78
N ALA A 65 13.43 9.10 -10.70
CA ALA A 65 12.55 8.95 -9.55
C ALA A 65 11.09 9.21 -9.92
N ALA A 66 10.80 10.32 -10.61
CA ALA A 66 9.45 10.66 -11.05
C ALA A 66 8.85 9.55 -11.94
N SER A 67 9.58 9.11 -12.95
CA SER A 67 9.13 8.06 -13.87
C SER A 67 8.93 6.72 -13.15
N SER A 68 9.85 6.33 -12.25
CA SER A 68 9.74 5.10 -11.48
C SER A 68 8.54 5.12 -10.54
N ILE A 69 8.34 6.20 -9.78
CA ILE A 69 7.24 6.29 -8.85
C ILE A 69 5.88 6.36 -9.56
N ILE A 70 5.82 6.97 -10.74
CA ILE A 70 4.65 6.99 -11.62
C ILE A 70 4.25 5.57 -12.02
N LEU A 71 5.22 4.75 -12.46
CA LEU A 71 4.95 3.35 -12.80
C LEU A 71 4.48 2.57 -11.58
N LEU A 72 5.18 2.70 -10.45
CA LEU A 72 4.86 1.96 -9.22
C LEU A 72 3.50 2.37 -8.62
N ALA A 73 3.14 3.65 -8.68
CA ALA A 73 1.81 4.13 -8.30
C ALA A 73 0.73 3.57 -9.23
N GLY A 74 1.02 3.48 -10.54
CA GLY A 74 0.16 2.81 -11.51
C GLY A 74 -0.06 1.33 -11.15
N VAL A 75 0.98 0.62 -10.72
CA VAL A 75 0.89 -0.76 -10.22
C VAL A 75 0.02 -0.83 -8.97
N TYR A 76 0.22 0.06 -8.01
CA TYR A 76 -0.58 0.10 -6.79
C TYR A 76 -2.07 0.27 -7.10
N TYR A 77 -2.43 1.33 -7.84
CA TYR A 77 -3.82 1.59 -8.21
C TYR A 77 -4.40 0.47 -9.09
N GLY A 78 -3.62 -0.02 -10.05
CA GLY A 78 -4.02 -1.12 -10.92
C GLY A 78 -4.36 -2.38 -10.14
N ALA A 79 -3.56 -2.72 -9.14
CA ALA A 79 -3.80 -3.90 -8.30
C ALA A 79 -5.08 -3.77 -7.47
N MET A 80 -5.41 -2.57 -6.97
CA MET A 80 -6.67 -2.32 -6.27
C MET A 80 -7.89 -2.57 -7.17
N TYR A 81 -7.82 -2.15 -8.42
CA TYR A 81 -8.88 -2.45 -9.39
C TYR A 81 -8.94 -3.93 -9.79
N GLY A 82 -7.78 -4.56 -9.98
CA GLY A 82 -7.69 -5.97 -10.39
C GLY A 82 -8.28 -6.92 -9.36
N GLY A 83 -8.08 -6.64 -8.07
CA GLY A 83 -8.54 -7.45 -6.94
C GLY A 83 -10.05 -7.69 -6.91
N SER A 84 -10.84 -6.70 -7.32
CA SER A 84 -12.29 -6.82 -7.44
C SER A 84 -12.72 -7.87 -8.47
N THR A 85 -11.94 -8.06 -9.53
CA THR A 85 -12.30 -8.97 -10.63
C THR A 85 -12.37 -10.42 -10.16
N THR A 86 -11.38 -10.88 -9.41
CA THR A 86 -11.37 -12.25 -8.86
C THR A 86 -12.36 -12.43 -7.72
N SER A 87 -12.53 -11.40 -6.89
CA SER A 87 -13.54 -11.38 -5.84
C SER A 87 -14.94 -11.62 -6.40
N ILE A 88 -15.28 -10.95 -7.51
CA ILE A 88 -16.58 -11.06 -8.15
C ILE A 88 -16.72 -12.35 -8.95
N LEU A 89 -15.70 -12.76 -9.72
CA LEU A 89 -15.83 -13.88 -10.65
C LEU A 89 -15.56 -15.26 -10.07
N LEU A 90 -14.69 -15.35 -9.05
CA LEU A 90 -14.21 -16.61 -8.47
C LEU A 90 -14.49 -16.79 -6.97
N ASN A 91 -15.05 -15.80 -6.30
CA ASN A 91 -15.17 -15.77 -4.83
C ASN A 91 -13.80 -15.86 -4.13
N THR A 92 -12.75 -15.47 -4.80
CA THR A 92 -11.38 -15.46 -4.29
C THR A 92 -10.86 -14.04 -4.31
N PRO A 93 -10.61 -13.42 -3.16
CA PRO A 93 -10.13 -12.04 -3.16
C PRO A 93 -8.74 -11.94 -3.78
N GLY A 94 -8.53 -10.99 -4.69
CA GLY A 94 -7.22 -10.70 -5.27
C GLY A 94 -6.28 -10.05 -4.23
N GLU A 95 -6.88 -9.33 -3.29
CA GLU A 95 -6.20 -8.68 -2.17
C GLU A 95 -7.10 -8.63 -0.93
N SER A 96 -6.53 -8.30 0.24
CA SER A 96 -7.27 -8.28 1.51
C SER A 96 -8.42 -7.27 1.55
N SER A 97 -8.30 -6.15 0.84
CA SER A 97 -9.36 -5.12 0.83
C SER A 97 -10.57 -5.51 -0.03
N SER A 98 -10.40 -6.43 -0.97
CA SER A 98 -11.49 -6.94 -1.82
C SER A 98 -12.21 -8.16 -1.25
N VAL A 99 -11.83 -8.64 -0.06
CA VAL A 99 -12.52 -9.75 0.64
C VAL A 99 -14.01 -9.45 0.79
N VAL A 100 -14.35 -8.26 1.22
CA VAL A 100 -15.75 -7.85 1.44
C VAL A 100 -16.57 -7.85 0.15
N THR A 101 -15.93 -7.55 -0.96
CA THR A 101 -16.57 -7.56 -2.29
C THR A 101 -17.01 -8.96 -2.71
N THR A 102 -16.41 -10.03 -2.18
CA THR A 102 -16.85 -11.41 -2.45
C THR A 102 -18.26 -11.67 -1.94
N LEU A 103 -18.65 -11.04 -0.83
CA LEU A 103 -19.94 -11.31 -0.16
C LEU A 103 -21.14 -11.07 -1.06
N ASP A 104 -21.13 -9.94 -1.78
CA ASP A 104 -22.23 -9.57 -2.68
C ASP A 104 -21.84 -9.70 -4.15
N GLY A 105 -20.61 -9.37 -4.51
CA GLY A 105 -20.14 -9.39 -5.89
C GLY A 105 -20.21 -10.78 -6.53
N TYR A 106 -19.79 -11.81 -5.80
CA TYR A 106 -19.90 -13.19 -6.28
C TYR A 106 -21.35 -13.68 -6.34
N GLN A 107 -22.20 -13.26 -5.41
CA GLN A 107 -23.63 -13.60 -5.49
C GLN A 107 -24.30 -12.94 -6.71
N MET A 108 -23.94 -11.68 -7.03
CA MET A 108 -24.39 -11.03 -8.26
C MET A 108 -23.90 -11.81 -9.49
N ALA A 109 -22.65 -12.29 -9.47
CA ALA A 109 -22.10 -13.08 -10.57
C ALA A 109 -22.85 -14.40 -10.78
N LYS A 110 -23.21 -15.12 -9.72
CA LYS A 110 -24.07 -16.31 -9.77
C LYS A 110 -25.46 -16.04 -10.35
N GLN A 111 -25.99 -14.85 -10.11
CA GLN A 111 -27.28 -14.39 -10.65
C GLN A 111 -27.19 -13.89 -12.11
N GLY A 112 -26.01 -14.04 -12.77
CA GLY A 112 -25.79 -13.55 -14.14
C GLY A 112 -25.51 -12.05 -14.26
N ARG A 113 -25.30 -11.35 -13.13
CA ARG A 113 -25.04 -9.92 -13.03
C ARG A 113 -23.57 -9.58 -12.82
N ALA A 114 -22.65 -10.49 -13.19
CA ALA A 114 -21.21 -10.27 -13.03
C ALA A 114 -20.73 -8.98 -13.73
N GLY A 115 -21.24 -8.71 -14.93
CA GLY A 115 -20.87 -7.51 -15.68
C GLY A 115 -21.30 -6.22 -14.97
N SER A 116 -22.50 -6.18 -14.36
CA SER A 116 -22.96 -5.03 -13.57
C SER A 116 -22.08 -4.83 -12.33
N ALA A 117 -21.72 -5.90 -11.60
CA ALA A 117 -20.86 -5.82 -10.44
C ALA A 117 -19.47 -5.27 -10.78
N LEU A 118 -18.85 -5.81 -11.84
CA LEU A 118 -17.53 -5.37 -12.34
C LEU A 118 -17.54 -3.91 -12.80
N SER A 119 -18.60 -3.50 -13.49
CA SER A 119 -18.69 -2.12 -13.96
C SER A 119 -18.91 -1.12 -12.82
N ILE A 120 -19.76 -1.47 -11.85
CA ILE A 120 -19.99 -0.61 -10.68
C ILE A 120 -18.73 -0.57 -9.80
N ALA A 121 -18.01 -1.66 -9.64
CA ALA A 121 -16.70 -1.65 -8.99
C ALA A 121 -15.73 -0.69 -9.69
N ALA A 122 -15.60 -0.78 -11.01
CA ALA A 122 -14.71 0.11 -11.78
C ALA A 122 -15.14 1.59 -11.73
N ILE A 123 -16.43 1.89 -11.87
CA ILE A 123 -16.96 3.26 -11.80
C ILE A 123 -16.80 3.82 -10.38
N GLY A 124 -17.10 3.02 -9.35
CA GLY A 124 -16.94 3.40 -7.94
C GLY A 124 -15.48 3.68 -7.59
N SER A 125 -14.58 2.80 -8.01
CA SER A 125 -13.13 2.96 -7.83
C SER A 125 -12.60 4.21 -8.52
N PHE A 126 -13.05 4.48 -9.76
CA PHE A 126 -12.69 5.70 -10.49
C PHE A 126 -13.17 6.97 -9.76
N ALA A 127 -14.44 7.03 -9.39
CA ALA A 127 -15.00 8.18 -8.67
C ALA A 127 -14.28 8.40 -7.33
N ALA A 128 -14.03 7.33 -6.60
CA ALA A 128 -13.32 7.35 -5.33
C ALA A 128 -11.85 7.80 -5.49
N GLY A 129 -11.19 7.33 -6.55
CA GLY A 129 -9.84 7.78 -6.92
C GLY A 129 -9.81 9.29 -7.16
N ILE A 130 -10.74 9.83 -7.96
CA ILE A 130 -10.83 11.29 -8.19
C ILE A 130 -11.08 12.06 -6.90
N ILE A 131 -12.04 11.61 -6.06
CA ILE A 131 -12.36 12.27 -4.79
C ILE A 131 -11.13 12.28 -3.86
N SER A 132 -10.43 11.16 -3.75
CA SER A 132 -9.24 11.06 -2.90
C SER A 132 -8.06 11.89 -3.42
N LEU A 133 -7.87 11.98 -4.74
CA LEU A 133 -6.85 12.82 -5.35
C LEU A 133 -7.14 14.31 -5.17
N ILE A 134 -8.38 14.73 -5.30
CA ILE A 134 -8.78 16.10 -4.95
C ILE A 134 -8.49 16.36 -3.47
N GLY A 135 -8.83 15.42 -2.58
CA GLY A 135 -8.50 15.52 -1.17
C GLY A 135 -6.99 15.61 -0.92
N LEU A 136 -6.18 14.82 -1.64
CA LEU A 136 -4.72 14.88 -1.58
C LEU A 136 -4.19 16.26 -2.01
N VAL A 137 -4.63 16.79 -3.14
CA VAL A 137 -4.22 18.12 -3.63
C VAL A 137 -4.58 19.22 -2.64
N LEU A 138 -5.77 19.16 -2.04
CA LEU A 138 -6.23 20.18 -1.10
C LEU A 138 -5.51 20.11 0.26
N LEU A 139 -5.09 18.92 0.70
CA LEU A 139 -4.48 18.71 2.01
C LEU A 139 -2.96 18.66 1.96
N ALA A 140 -2.33 18.44 0.81
CA ALA A 140 -0.89 18.27 0.69
C ALA A 140 -0.12 19.48 1.24
N GLU A 141 -0.40 20.67 0.73
CA GLU A 141 0.27 21.91 1.14
C GLU A 141 -0.04 22.31 2.60
N PRO A 142 -1.29 22.33 3.08
CA PRO A 142 -1.59 22.62 4.48
C PRO A 142 -0.92 21.65 5.46
N LEU A 143 -0.92 20.35 5.17
CA LEU A 143 -0.29 19.37 6.05
C LEU A 143 1.23 19.44 6.00
N SER A 144 1.82 19.70 4.83
CA SER A 144 3.26 19.95 4.70
C SER A 144 3.68 21.16 5.53
N ASN A 145 2.95 22.27 5.46
CA ASN A 145 3.21 23.46 6.24
C ASN A 145 3.13 23.24 7.75
N VAL A 146 2.20 22.40 8.20
CA VAL A 146 2.13 21.98 9.61
C VAL A 146 3.34 21.13 9.97
N ALA A 147 3.72 20.21 9.10
CA ALA A 147 4.84 19.31 9.31
C ALA A 147 6.21 20.02 9.31
N LEU A 148 6.35 21.13 8.58
CA LEU A 148 7.56 21.97 8.61
C LEU A 148 7.80 22.62 9.99
N GLN A 149 6.78 22.70 10.85
CA GLN A 149 6.94 23.20 12.22
C GLN A 149 7.46 22.11 13.16
N PHE A 150 7.57 20.86 12.70
CA PHE A 150 8.05 19.76 13.53
C PHE A 150 9.56 19.78 13.63
N GLY A 151 10.06 19.71 14.85
CA GLY A 151 11.47 19.47 15.14
C GLY A 151 11.76 17.96 15.31
N PRO A 152 13.00 17.62 15.66
CA PRO A 152 13.40 16.21 15.81
C PRO A 152 12.58 15.41 16.83
N ALA A 153 12.11 16.06 17.92
CA ALA A 153 11.29 15.39 18.93
C ALA A 153 9.91 15.00 18.38
N GLU A 154 9.29 15.90 17.62
CA GLU A 154 8.00 15.65 16.96
C GLU A 154 8.11 14.59 15.90
N TYR A 155 9.14 14.63 15.05
CA TYR A 155 9.37 13.59 14.03
C TYR A 155 9.60 12.22 14.67
N PHE A 156 10.41 12.14 15.73
CA PHE A 156 10.57 10.90 16.49
C PHE A 156 9.22 10.34 16.96
N SER A 157 8.42 11.20 17.60
CA SER A 157 7.11 10.81 18.16
C SER A 157 6.11 10.42 17.07
N LEU A 158 6.13 11.13 15.95
CA LEU A 158 5.29 10.86 14.78
C LEU A 158 5.64 9.50 14.13
N MET A 159 6.93 9.18 14.00
CA MET A 159 7.38 7.89 13.47
C MET A 159 7.04 6.73 14.41
N LEU A 160 7.14 6.93 15.72
CA LEU A 160 6.66 5.96 16.72
C LEU A 160 5.15 5.73 16.61
N LEU A 161 4.37 6.80 16.39
CA LEU A 161 2.94 6.69 16.14
C LEU A 161 2.67 5.86 14.87
N GLY A 162 3.42 6.11 13.79
CA GLY A 162 3.31 5.32 12.55
C GLY A 162 3.58 3.83 12.77
N LEU A 163 4.64 3.48 13.49
CA LEU A 163 4.94 2.08 13.87
C LEU A 163 3.86 1.47 14.76
N ALA A 164 3.37 2.23 15.75
CA ALA A 164 2.31 1.79 16.64
C ALA A 164 1.02 1.51 15.87
N ALA A 165 0.65 2.40 14.96
CA ALA A 165 -0.56 2.27 14.15
C ALA A 165 -0.51 1.03 13.24
N VAL A 166 0.58 0.84 12.50
CA VAL A 166 0.74 -0.35 11.64
C VAL A 166 0.80 -1.64 12.46
N SER A 167 1.48 -1.62 13.60
CA SER A 167 1.55 -2.80 14.48
C SER A 167 0.19 -3.15 15.10
N GLY A 168 -0.60 -2.14 15.46
CA GLY A 168 -1.92 -2.32 16.06
C GLY A 168 -2.99 -2.84 15.11
N LEU A 169 -2.83 -2.60 13.80
CA LEU A 169 -3.78 -2.98 12.76
C LEU A 169 -3.31 -4.16 11.89
N ALA A 170 -2.07 -4.60 12.05
CA ALA A 170 -1.47 -5.63 11.23
C ALA A 170 -1.81 -7.04 11.73
N GLY A 171 -2.87 -7.62 11.19
CA GLY A 171 -3.19 -9.04 11.30
C GLY A 171 -3.91 -9.46 12.57
N LYS A 172 -4.00 -10.78 12.77
CA LYS A 172 -4.77 -11.44 13.84
C LYS A 172 -4.17 -11.28 15.23
N SER A 173 -2.90 -10.87 15.35
CA SER A 173 -2.17 -10.82 16.63
C SER A 173 -1.25 -9.61 16.71
N MET A 174 -1.62 -8.67 17.56
CA MET A 174 -0.80 -7.49 17.88
C MET A 174 0.59 -7.85 18.42
N THR A 175 0.68 -8.93 19.22
CA THR A 175 1.96 -9.42 19.75
C THR A 175 2.91 -9.82 18.61
N LYS A 176 2.40 -10.57 17.62
CA LYS A 176 3.20 -10.95 16.45
C LYS A 176 3.61 -9.74 15.62
N ALA A 177 2.72 -8.76 15.48
CA ALA A 177 3.02 -7.52 14.77
C ALA A 177 4.14 -6.72 15.49
N LEU A 178 4.07 -6.58 16.80
CA LEU A 178 5.14 -5.93 17.59
C LEU A 178 6.47 -6.70 17.51
N MET A 179 6.44 -8.04 17.55
CA MET A 179 7.65 -8.85 17.34
C MET A 179 8.29 -8.56 15.97
N MET A 180 7.47 -8.45 14.92
CA MET A 180 7.95 -8.11 13.57
C MET A 180 8.48 -6.69 13.50
N THR A 181 7.84 -5.74 14.18
CA THR A 181 8.34 -4.36 14.29
C THR A 181 9.73 -4.33 14.95
N VAL A 182 9.88 -4.98 16.09
CA VAL A 182 11.18 -5.06 16.79
C VAL A 182 12.23 -5.73 15.91
N PHE A 183 11.87 -6.83 15.25
CA PHE A 183 12.78 -7.52 14.34
C PHE A 183 13.21 -6.64 13.16
N GLY A 184 12.29 -5.87 12.57
CA GLY A 184 12.61 -4.90 11.52
C GLY A 184 13.54 -3.78 11.99
N LEU A 185 13.29 -3.24 13.21
CA LEU A 185 14.20 -2.26 13.82
C LEU A 185 15.60 -2.84 14.03
N MET A 186 15.70 -4.08 14.52
CA MET A 186 17.00 -4.76 14.69
C MET A 186 17.74 -4.91 13.35
N LEU A 187 17.06 -5.35 12.29
CA LEU A 187 17.66 -5.45 10.96
C LEU A 187 18.16 -4.08 10.45
N GLY A 188 17.42 -3.01 10.72
CA GLY A 188 17.79 -1.63 10.36
C GLY A 188 19.01 -1.09 11.12
N THR A 189 19.48 -1.77 12.18
CA THR A 189 20.71 -1.37 12.90
C THR A 189 21.98 -1.96 12.31
N ILE A 190 21.88 -2.90 11.37
CA ILE A 190 23.05 -3.52 10.72
C ILE A 190 23.68 -2.50 9.77
N GLY A 191 25.00 -2.33 9.85
CA GLY A 191 25.75 -1.42 8.99
C GLY A 191 26.62 -0.43 9.74
N ILE A 192 27.13 0.57 9.04
CA ILE A 192 27.86 1.68 9.67
C ILE A 192 26.89 2.69 10.22
N ASP A 193 27.02 3.01 11.50
CA ASP A 193 26.24 4.07 12.15
C ASP A 193 26.58 5.44 11.53
N ALA A 194 25.58 6.10 10.98
CA ALA A 194 25.76 7.37 10.26
C ALA A 194 26.25 8.54 11.17
N VAL A 195 26.07 8.44 12.49
CA VAL A 195 26.46 9.49 13.45
C VAL A 195 27.85 9.22 14.02
N SER A 196 28.12 7.97 14.45
CA SER A 196 29.39 7.61 15.12
C SER A 196 30.44 7.03 14.15
N GLY A 197 30.06 6.62 12.94
CA GLY A 197 30.93 5.94 11.99
C GLY A 197 31.34 4.50 12.41
N ILE A 198 30.74 3.97 13.49
CA ILE A 198 31.07 2.64 14.01
C ILE A 198 30.24 1.59 13.29
N ALA A 199 30.90 0.51 12.86
CA ALA A 199 30.22 -0.64 12.28
C ALA A 199 29.45 -1.43 13.36
N ARG A 200 28.17 -1.72 13.10
CA ARG A 200 27.26 -2.45 13.99
C ARG A 200 26.81 -3.73 13.33
N PHE A 201 27.00 -4.86 14.02
CA PHE A 201 26.54 -6.20 13.57
C PHE A 201 27.02 -6.61 12.19
N THR A 202 28.17 -6.10 11.73
CA THR A 202 28.74 -6.38 10.41
C THR A 202 29.67 -7.59 10.41
N TYR A 203 30.16 -8.00 11.59
CA TYR A 203 31.07 -9.13 11.75
C TYR A 203 32.28 -9.10 10.79
N ASP A 204 32.78 -7.90 10.50
CA ASP A 204 33.87 -7.65 9.54
C ASP A 204 33.58 -8.14 8.10
N ILE A 205 32.31 -8.30 7.75
CA ILE A 205 31.87 -8.64 6.39
C ILE A 205 31.66 -7.34 5.61
N PRO A 206 32.50 -7.01 4.60
CA PRO A 206 32.46 -5.70 3.94
C PRO A 206 31.12 -5.34 3.32
N VAL A 207 30.40 -6.32 2.77
CA VAL A 207 29.08 -6.08 2.15
C VAL A 207 28.03 -5.65 3.15
N LEU A 208 28.18 -5.96 4.46
CA LEU A 208 27.27 -5.53 5.52
C LEU A 208 27.56 -4.12 6.02
N TYR A 209 28.64 -3.46 5.62
CA TYR A 209 28.93 -2.09 6.04
C TYR A 209 27.92 -1.08 5.51
N SER A 210 27.35 -1.30 4.32
CA SER A 210 26.23 -0.50 3.78
C SER A 210 24.87 -0.85 4.37
N GLY A 211 24.80 -1.83 5.27
CA GLY A 211 23.54 -2.34 5.81
C GLY A 211 22.90 -3.40 4.93
N LEU A 212 21.66 -3.76 5.29
CA LEU A 212 20.84 -4.67 4.49
C LEU A 212 19.96 -3.87 3.54
N GLU A 213 20.06 -4.19 2.25
CA GLU A 213 19.30 -3.48 1.23
C GLU A 213 17.79 -3.71 1.37
N PHE A 214 17.08 -2.60 1.54
CA PHE A 214 15.61 -2.60 1.66
C PHE A 214 14.92 -3.31 0.50
N LEU A 215 15.36 -3.04 -0.73
CA LEU A 215 14.80 -3.61 -1.95
C LEU A 215 14.86 -5.14 -1.93
N THR A 216 16.01 -5.70 -1.61
CA THR A 216 16.25 -7.14 -1.56
C THR A 216 15.35 -7.79 -0.52
N ILE A 217 15.23 -7.18 0.66
CA ILE A 217 14.36 -7.69 1.73
C ILE A 217 12.88 -7.62 1.32
N ALA A 218 12.44 -6.50 0.75
CA ALA A 218 11.05 -6.33 0.36
C ALA A 218 10.63 -7.31 -0.75
N VAL A 219 11.44 -7.45 -1.81
CA VAL A 219 11.18 -8.41 -2.89
C VAL A 219 11.21 -9.85 -2.36
N GLY A 220 12.17 -10.17 -1.49
CA GLY A 220 12.27 -11.50 -0.86
C GLY A 220 11.02 -11.82 -0.05
N LEU A 221 10.70 -10.99 0.92
CA LEU A 221 9.60 -11.24 1.86
C LEU A 221 8.23 -11.29 1.18
N PHE A 222 7.96 -10.39 0.22
CA PHE A 222 6.65 -10.30 -0.41
C PHE A 222 6.55 -11.12 -1.69
N ALA A 223 7.43 -10.92 -2.67
CA ALA A 223 7.29 -11.60 -3.96
C ALA A 223 7.73 -13.08 -3.89
N LEU A 224 8.95 -13.38 -3.41
CA LEU A 224 9.40 -14.78 -3.29
C LEU A 224 8.67 -15.52 -2.17
N GLY A 225 8.34 -14.84 -1.06
CA GLY A 225 7.56 -15.43 0.02
C GLY A 225 6.21 -15.95 -0.48
N GLU A 226 5.51 -15.18 -1.31
CA GLU A 226 4.23 -15.59 -1.92
C GLU A 226 4.41 -16.71 -2.96
N VAL A 227 5.51 -16.70 -3.73
CA VAL A 227 5.86 -17.81 -4.64
C VAL A 227 6.03 -19.11 -3.85
N PHE A 228 6.81 -19.09 -2.76
CA PHE A 228 7.02 -20.28 -1.93
C PHE A 228 5.73 -20.76 -1.28
N LYS A 229 4.89 -19.85 -0.80
CA LYS A 229 3.57 -20.19 -0.28
C LYS A 229 2.73 -20.90 -1.35
N THR A 230 2.63 -20.32 -2.53
CA THR A 230 1.84 -20.88 -3.64
C THR A 230 2.35 -22.25 -4.11
N VAL A 231 3.66 -22.49 -4.07
CA VAL A 231 4.26 -23.79 -4.47
C VAL A 231 4.06 -24.86 -3.41
N LEU A 232 4.22 -24.49 -2.12
CA LEU A 232 4.21 -25.45 -1.01
C LEU A 232 2.82 -25.73 -0.46
N GLU A 233 1.94 -24.75 -0.49
CA GLU A 233 0.54 -24.88 -0.13
C GLU A 233 -0.25 -25.10 -1.42
N ARG A 234 -0.52 -26.37 -1.79
CA ARG A 234 -1.32 -26.72 -2.97
C ARG A 234 -2.75 -26.22 -2.80
N ASP A 235 -2.98 -24.95 -3.17
CA ASP A 235 -4.34 -24.42 -3.25
C ASP A 235 -5.08 -25.11 -4.40
N HIS A 236 -6.03 -25.92 -4.07
CA HIS A 236 -7.01 -26.48 -5.01
C HIS A 236 -8.05 -25.39 -5.30
N GLU A 237 -7.72 -24.50 -6.24
CA GLU A 237 -8.72 -23.56 -6.78
C GLU A 237 -9.55 -24.26 -7.85
N ASP A 238 -10.52 -25.06 -7.44
CA ASP A 238 -11.56 -25.62 -8.31
C ASP A 238 -12.77 -24.67 -8.45
N GLY A 239 -12.53 -23.37 -8.52
CA GLY A 239 -13.57 -22.37 -8.74
C GLY A 239 -13.95 -22.29 -10.22
N THR A 240 -15.15 -22.71 -10.59
CA THR A 240 -15.69 -22.42 -11.93
C THR A 240 -15.98 -20.94 -12.05
N MET A 241 -15.28 -20.27 -12.98
CA MET A 241 -15.44 -18.83 -13.22
C MET A 241 -16.87 -18.51 -13.68
N ALA A 242 -17.51 -17.54 -13.06
CA ALA A 242 -18.82 -17.05 -13.44
C ALA A 242 -18.76 -16.42 -14.86
N LYS A 243 -19.81 -16.65 -15.66
CA LYS A 243 -19.91 -16.06 -17.01
C LYS A 243 -20.10 -14.56 -16.94
N ILE A 244 -19.24 -13.80 -17.61
CA ILE A 244 -19.39 -12.35 -17.74
C ILE A 244 -20.47 -12.09 -18.80
N GLY A 245 -21.63 -11.64 -18.34
CA GLY A 245 -22.73 -11.23 -19.22
C GLY A 245 -22.51 -9.81 -19.81
N ARG A 246 -23.59 -9.01 -19.81
CA ARG A 246 -23.54 -7.60 -20.23
C ARG A 246 -22.68 -6.79 -19.25
N ILE A 247 -21.66 -6.11 -19.73
CA ILE A 247 -20.72 -5.35 -18.90
C ILE A 247 -21.32 -4.02 -18.42
N LEU A 248 -22.14 -3.35 -19.24
CA LEU A 248 -22.68 -2.04 -18.88
C LEU A 248 -23.74 -2.15 -17.76
N PRO A 249 -23.63 -1.35 -16.69
CA PRO A 249 -24.61 -1.31 -15.61
C PRO A 249 -25.93 -0.73 -16.10
N THR A 250 -27.03 -1.10 -15.46
CA THR A 250 -28.34 -0.51 -15.74
C THR A 250 -28.44 0.88 -15.08
N ARG A 251 -29.43 1.68 -15.51
CA ARG A 251 -29.73 2.97 -14.87
C ARG A 251 -30.09 2.80 -13.40
N GLN A 252 -30.72 1.70 -13.04
CA GLN A 252 -31.05 1.37 -11.67
C GLN A 252 -29.80 1.04 -10.86
N ASP A 253 -28.88 0.22 -11.41
CA ASP A 253 -27.59 -0.09 -10.76
C ASP A 253 -26.82 1.20 -10.44
N LEU A 254 -26.74 2.14 -11.38
CA LEU A 254 -26.10 3.45 -11.18
C LEU A 254 -26.77 4.27 -10.08
N LYS A 255 -28.12 4.30 -10.08
CA LYS A 255 -28.88 5.05 -9.08
C LYS A 255 -28.71 4.48 -7.67
N GLU A 256 -28.72 3.15 -7.54
CA GLU A 256 -28.54 2.45 -6.26
C GLU A 256 -27.10 2.53 -5.75
N SER A 257 -26.11 2.67 -6.64
CA SER A 257 -24.70 2.74 -6.30
C SER A 257 -24.19 4.14 -6.01
N ALA A 258 -24.86 5.21 -6.49
CA ALA A 258 -24.35 6.57 -6.42
C ALA A 258 -24.07 7.04 -4.97
N ALA A 259 -25.02 6.85 -4.06
CA ALA A 259 -24.85 7.22 -2.66
C ALA A 259 -23.81 6.33 -1.92
N PRO A 260 -23.81 4.98 -2.09
CA PRO A 260 -22.75 4.12 -1.61
C PRO A 260 -21.36 4.53 -2.10
N ILE A 261 -21.20 4.86 -3.38
CA ILE A 261 -19.92 5.32 -3.94
C ILE A 261 -19.44 6.58 -3.21
N LEU A 262 -20.30 7.58 -3.04
CA LEU A 262 -19.90 8.82 -2.36
C LEU A 262 -19.54 8.56 -0.88
N ARG A 263 -20.39 7.86 -0.14
CA ARG A 263 -20.13 7.56 1.28
C ARG A 263 -18.85 6.72 1.44
N GLY A 264 -18.70 5.68 0.60
CA GLY A 264 -17.49 4.86 0.58
C GLY A 264 -16.24 5.67 0.27
N SER A 265 -16.30 6.58 -0.71
CA SER A 265 -15.17 7.44 -1.08
C SER A 265 -14.73 8.35 0.06
N PHE A 266 -15.63 9.04 0.72
CA PHE A 266 -15.26 9.89 1.86
C PHE A 266 -14.77 9.08 3.05
N LEU A 267 -15.49 8.00 3.41
CA LEU A 267 -15.08 7.12 4.50
C LEU A 267 -13.69 6.52 4.25
N GLY A 268 -13.48 6.00 3.04
CA GLY A 268 -12.21 5.40 2.64
C GLY A 268 -11.08 6.41 2.66
N PHE A 269 -11.30 7.61 2.13
CA PHE A 269 -10.31 8.67 2.14
C PHE A 269 -9.82 9.00 3.57
N PHE A 270 -10.74 9.26 4.50
CA PHE A 270 -10.36 9.58 5.88
C PHE A 270 -9.70 8.41 6.60
N ILE A 271 -10.15 7.17 6.37
CA ILE A 271 -9.49 5.99 6.92
C ILE A 271 -8.09 5.81 6.31
N GLY A 272 -7.93 6.07 5.01
CA GLY A 272 -6.65 5.97 4.32
C GLY A 272 -5.60 6.97 4.81
N VAL A 273 -6.02 8.18 5.21
CA VAL A 273 -5.12 9.19 5.82
C VAL A 273 -4.54 8.70 7.16
N LEU A 274 -5.25 7.82 7.86
CA LEU A 274 -4.78 7.27 9.14
C LEU A 274 -3.70 6.21 8.89
N PRO A 275 -2.46 6.41 9.38
CA PRO A 275 -1.40 5.42 9.21
C PRO A 275 -1.83 4.04 9.71
N GLY A 276 -1.58 3.01 8.91
CA GLY A 276 -1.84 1.62 9.26
C GLY A 276 -3.28 1.12 9.10
N ALA A 277 -4.29 2.00 9.03
CA ALA A 277 -5.70 1.58 8.88
C ALA A 277 -5.95 0.81 7.57
N GLY A 278 -5.35 1.28 6.49
CA GLY A 278 -5.34 0.60 5.21
C GLY A 278 -6.70 0.47 4.52
N ALA A 279 -6.65 0.01 3.27
CA ALA A 279 -7.82 -0.16 2.43
C ALA A 279 -8.79 -1.25 2.92
N THR A 280 -8.25 -2.27 3.61
CA THR A 280 -9.05 -3.37 4.14
C THR A 280 -10.10 -2.90 5.15
N LEU A 281 -9.68 -2.15 6.17
CA LEU A 281 -10.62 -1.61 7.16
C LEU A 281 -11.63 -0.65 6.53
N ALA A 282 -11.19 0.16 5.56
CA ALA A 282 -12.08 1.05 4.83
C ALA A 282 -13.21 0.30 4.13
N SER A 283 -12.89 -0.81 3.45
CA SER A 283 -13.87 -1.67 2.80
C SER A 283 -14.86 -2.28 3.79
N PHE A 284 -14.38 -2.85 4.90
CA PHE A 284 -15.24 -3.45 5.92
C PHE A 284 -16.18 -2.43 6.55
N PHE A 285 -15.66 -1.27 6.97
CA PHE A 285 -16.51 -0.22 7.56
C PHE A 285 -17.51 0.33 6.56
N SER A 286 -17.12 0.45 5.28
CA SER A 286 -18.05 0.84 4.23
C SER A 286 -19.19 -0.17 4.09
N TYR A 287 -18.88 -1.47 4.04
CA TYR A 287 -19.88 -2.53 3.94
C TYR A 287 -20.87 -2.51 5.11
N ILE A 288 -20.35 -2.45 6.34
CA ILE A 288 -21.17 -2.38 7.56
C ILE A 288 -22.05 -1.13 7.55
N GLY A 289 -21.48 0.01 7.16
CA GLY A 289 -22.19 1.27 7.04
C GLY A 289 -23.31 1.19 6.00
N GLU A 290 -23.01 0.70 4.79
CA GLU A 290 -23.99 0.56 3.73
C GLU A 290 -25.12 -0.39 4.10
N LYS A 291 -24.82 -1.53 4.75
CA LYS A 291 -25.83 -2.46 5.27
C LYS A 291 -26.75 -1.78 6.30
N LYS A 292 -26.17 -0.93 7.19
CA LYS A 292 -26.93 -0.20 8.22
C LYS A 292 -27.79 0.91 7.62
N PHE A 293 -27.32 1.61 6.59
CA PHE A 293 -28.06 2.69 5.93
C PHE A 293 -29.05 2.20 4.87
N SER A 294 -28.96 0.92 4.49
CA SER A 294 -29.84 0.34 3.48
C SER A 294 -31.28 0.22 3.99
N LYS A 295 -32.23 0.43 3.07
CA LYS A 295 -33.64 0.12 3.31
C LYS A 295 -33.93 -1.39 3.31
N ASN A 296 -33.04 -2.19 2.70
CA ASN A 296 -33.18 -3.64 2.54
C ASN A 296 -31.88 -4.33 3.02
N PRO A 297 -31.55 -4.29 4.32
CA PRO A 297 -30.30 -4.83 4.84
C PRO A 297 -30.19 -6.37 4.67
N GLU A 298 -31.32 -7.04 4.48
CA GLU A 298 -31.42 -8.49 4.24
C GLU A 298 -30.94 -8.93 2.86
N GLN A 299 -30.71 -7.99 1.92
CA GLN A 299 -30.13 -8.25 0.60
C GLN A 299 -28.61 -8.36 0.63
N PHE A 300 -27.97 -7.82 1.68
CA PHE A 300 -26.52 -7.89 1.84
C PHE A 300 -26.11 -9.35 2.13
N GLY A 301 -25.07 -9.78 1.41
CA GLY A 301 -24.66 -11.21 1.33
C GLY A 301 -25.46 -12.03 0.30
N LYS A 302 -26.43 -11.41 -0.42
CA LYS A 302 -27.26 -12.06 -1.44
C LYS A 302 -27.19 -11.38 -2.80
N GLY A 303 -26.25 -10.46 -3.01
CA GLY A 303 -26.05 -9.75 -4.27
C GLY A 303 -26.56 -8.31 -4.26
N ALA A 304 -26.46 -7.62 -3.13
CA ALA A 304 -26.72 -6.20 -3.00
C ALA A 304 -25.64 -5.39 -3.74
N ILE A 305 -26.01 -4.57 -4.73
CA ILE A 305 -25.05 -3.79 -5.50
C ILE A 305 -24.33 -2.73 -4.63
N ALA A 306 -24.98 -2.23 -3.59
CA ALA A 306 -24.39 -1.32 -2.61
C ALA A 306 -23.25 -2.00 -1.80
N GLY A 307 -23.35 -3.33 -1.59
CA GLY A 307 -22.30 -4.15 -0.96
C GLY A 307 -21.06 -4.36 -1.82
N VAL A 308 -21.11 -3.97 -3.10
CA VAL A 308 -19.96 -3.87 -4.00
C VAL A 308 -19.51 -2.41 -4.12
N ALA A 309 -20.44 -1.51 -4.41
CA ALA A 309 -20.17 -0.11 -4.72
C ALA A 309 -19.47 0.64 -3.58
N GLY A 310 -19.98 0.51 -2.36
CA GLY A 310 -19.40 1.16 -1.17
C GLY A 310 -17.99 0.68 -0.85
N PRO A 311 -17.76 -0.63 -0.62
CA PRO A 311 -16.46 -1.18 -0.31
C PRO A 311 -15.39 -0.92 -1.37
N GLU A 312 -15.72 -1.06 -2.65
CA GLU A 312 -14.77 -0.83 -3.74
C GLU A 312 -14.39 0.66 -3.86
N SER A 313 -15.34 1.54 -3.63
CA SER A 313 -15.03 2.97 -3.53
C SER A 313 -14.17 3.27 -2.31
N ALA A 314 -14.45 2.63 -1.18
CA ALA A 314 -13.71 2.89 0.05
C ALA A 314 -12.25 2.39 -0.04
N ASN A 315 -11.99 1.22 -0.64
CA ASN A 315 -10.64 0.71 -0.77
C ASN A 315 -9.76 1.61 -1.68
N ASN A 316 -10.33 2.06 -2.81
CA ASN A 316 -9.61 2.92 -3.75
C ASN A 316 -9.39 4.33 -3.19
N ALA A 317 -10.38 4.90 -2.49
CA ALA A 317 -10.20 6.18 -1.80
C ALA A 317 -9.16 6.08 -0.68
N ALA A 318 -9.11 4.97 0.04
CA ALA A 318 -8.11 4.73 1.09
C ALA A 318 -6.69 4.64 0.51
N SER A 319 -6.54 4.06 -0.68
CA SER A 319 -5.25 4.01 -1.37
C SER A 319 -4.73 5.41 -1.72
N GLY A 320 -5.60 6.30 -2.20
CA GLY A 320 -5.27 7.71 -2.41
C GLY A 320 -5.03 8.47 -1.10
N GLY A 321 -5.85 8.23 -0.08
CA GLY A 321 -5.68 8.80 1.26
C GLY A 321 -4.35 8.43 1.91
N ALA A 322 -3.87 7.20 1.70
CA ALA A 322 -2.60 6.72 2.24
C ALA A 322 -1.35 7.39 1.63
N MET A 323 -1.51 8.08 0.49
CA MET A 323 -0.44 8.89 -0.09
C MET A 323 -0.22 10.20 0.68
N ILE A 324 -1.23 10.71 1.38
CA ILE A 324 -1.10 11.97 2.12
C ILE A 324 -0.02 11.86 3.21
N PRO A 325 -0.13 10.97 4.21
CA PRO A 325 0.90 10.87 5.23
C PRO A 325 2.28 10.49 4.65
N LEU A 326 2.32 9.70 3.58
CA LEU A 326 3.57 9.38 2.91
C LEU A 326 4.25 10.63 2.36
N LEU A 327 3.56 11.42 1.56
CA LEU A 327 4.17 12.55 0.85
C LEU A 327 4.38 13.76 1.75
N THR A 328 3.49 14.02 2.72
CA THR A 328 3.52 15.22 3.55
C THR A 328 4.25 15.03 4.88
N LEU A 329 4.20 13.83 5.47
CA LEU A 329 4.78 13.55 6.79
C LEU A 329 5.95 12.57 6.72
N GLY A 330 6.17 11.90 5.59
CA GLY A 330 7.18 10.85 5.45
C GLY A 330 6.82 9.58 6.23
N ILE A 331 5.52 9.32 6.43
CA ILE A 331 5.03 8.14 7.14
C ILE A 331 4.09 7.37 6.21
N PRO A 332 4.36 6.09 5.94
CA PRO A 332 3.49 5.32 5.07
C PRO A 332 2.14 5.03 5.74
N GLY A 333 1.05 5.23 5.00
CA GLY A 333 -0.32 4.94 5.41
C GLY A 333 -0.67 3.45 5.32
N SER A 334 0.10 2.67 4.56
CA SER A 334 -0.13 1.24 4.33
C SER A 334 1.17 0.50 4.03
N GLY A 335 1.14 -0.83 4.01
CA GLY A 335 2.30 -1.64 3.62
C GLY A 335 2.79 -1.34 2.19
N THR A 336 1.88 -1.08 1.25
CA THR A 336 2.25 -0.73 -0.12
C THR A 336 2.93 0.64 -0.19
N THR A 337 2.42 1.64 0.55
CA THR A 337 3.06 2.96 0.61
C THR A 337 4.40 2.92 1.35
N ALA A 338 4.62 1.94 2.26
CA ALA A 338 5.95 1.71 2.85
C ALA A 338 6.97 1.26 1.79
N ILE A 339 6.56 0.41 0.86
CA ILE A 339 7.41 -0.02 -0.25
C ILE A 339 7.67 1.14 -1.22
N LEU A 340 6.66 1.96 -1.52
CA LEU A 340 6.82 3.17 -2.32
C LEU A 340 7.79 4.17 -1.66
N MET A 341 7.72 4.31 -0.33
CA MET A 341 8.69 5.12 0.43
C MET A 341 10.12 4.62 0.23
N GLY A 342 10.32 3.31 0.32
CA GLY A 342 11.64 2.71 0.05
C GLY A 342 12.12 2.96 -1.38
N ALA A 343 11.22 2.95 -2.36
CA ALA A 343 11.55 3.29 -3.74
C ALA A 343 12.00 4.76 -3.89
N LEU A 344 11.37 5.71 -3.19
CA LEU A 344 11.82 7.12 -3.17
C LEU A 344 13.20 7.25 -2.51
N ILE A 345 13.40 6.61 -1.37
CA ILE A 345 14.69 6.64 -0.64
C ILE A 345 15.83 6.05 -1.48
N MET A 346 15.56 5.03 -2.29
CA MET A 346 16.55 4.47 -3.24
C MET A 346 17.09 5.53 -4.22
N TYR A 347 16.28 6.52 -4.57
CA TYR A 347 16.70 7.68 -5.39
C TYR A 347 17.24 8.85 -4.55
N ASN A 348 17.55 8.66 -3.26
CA ASN A 348 17.91 9.69 -2.30
C ASN A 348 16.84 10.79 -2.11
N ILE A 349 15.59 10.48 -2.41
CA ILE A 349 14.46 11.39 -2.21
C ILE A 349 13.74 10.96 -0.93
N GLN A 350 13.82 11.84 0.08
CA GLN A 350 13.17 11.59 1.35
C GLN A 350 11.72 12.12 1.29
N PRO A 351 10.69 11.25 1.38
CA PRO A 351 9.32 11.74 1.49
C PRO A 351 9.11 12.46 2.82
N GLY A 352 8.22 13.43 2.80
CA GLY A 352 7.96 14.31 3.93
C GLY A 352 7.69 15.74 3.49
N PRO A 353 7.62 16.70 4.43
CA PRO A 353 7.16 18.05 4.12
C PRO A 353 8.09 18.80 3.14
N LEU A 354 9.39 18.53 3.18
CA LEU A 354 10.36 19.15 2.24
C LEU A 354 10.26 18.56 0.83
N LEU A 355 9.57 17.43 0.63
CA LEU A 355 9.42 16.82 -0.69
C LEU A 355 8.80 17.79 -1.72
N PHE A 356 7.85 18.60 -1.28
CA PHE A 356 7.15 19.54 -2.15
C PHE A 356 8.00 20.78 -2.52
N ASP A 357 8.99 21.12 -1.69
CA ASP A 357 9.88 22.24 -1.90
C ASP A 357 11.18 21.81 -2.62
N ASP A 358 11.79 20.71 -2.18
CA ASP A 358 13.09 20.23 -2.70
C ASP A 358 12.93 19.42 -4.01
N HIS A 359 11.83 18.68 -4.16
CA HIS A 359 11.55 17.79 -5.30
C HIS A 359 10.12 17.95 -5.83
N PRO A 360 9.67 19.16 -6.18
CA PRO A 360 8.29 19.43 -6.61
C PRO A 360 7.90 18.61 -7.85
N GLU A 361 8.85 18.36 -8.76
CA GLU A 361 8.62 17.56 -9.95
C GLU A 361 8.21 16.12 -9.63
N VAL A 362 8.83 15.52 -8.63
CA VAL A 362 8.50 14.16 -8.20
C VAL A 362 7.15 14.13 -7.50
N ALA A 363 6.92 15.05 -6.55
CA ALA A 363 5.68 15.10 -5.77
C ALA A 363 4.45 15.38 -6.66
N TRP A 364 4.48 16.47 -7.41
CA TRP A 364 3.35 16.90 -8.24
C TRP A 364 3.21 16.07 -9.51
N GLY A 365 4.34 15.59 -10.07
CA GLY A 365 4.34 14.65 -11.19
C GLY A 365 3.64 13.32 -10.80
N LEU A 366 3.92 12.80 -9.62
CA LEU A 366 3.23 11.63 -9.06
C LEU A 366 1.73 11.92 -8.91
N ILE A 367 1.35 13.01 -8.22
CA ILE A 367 -0.06 13.35 -7.98
C ILE A 367 -0.82 13.49 -9.31
N ALA A 368 -0.27 14.21 -10.27
CA ALA A 368 -0.87 14.39 -11.59
C ALA A 368 -0.98 13.05 -12.35
N SER A 369 0.06 12.20 -12.28
CA SER A 369 0.05 10.90 -12.93
C SER A 369 -1.02 9.95 -12.37
N MET A 370 -1.36 10.09 -11.09
CA MET A 370 -2.43 9.31 -10.48
C MET A 370 -3.81 9.67 -11.06
N PHE A 371 -4.07 10.93 -11.42
CA PHE A 371 -5.28 11.31 -12.18
C PHE A 371 -5.31 10.64 -13.54
N VAL A 372 -4.18 10.68 -14.26
CA VAL A 372 -4.03 10.06 -15.59
C VAL A 372 -4.19 8.54 -15.49
N GLY A 373 -3.50 7.92 -14.53
CA GLY A 373 -3.57 6.48 -14.26
C GLY A 373 -4.97 6.01 -13.88
N ASN A 374 -5.68 6.78 -13.05
CA ASN A 374 -7.05 6.45 -12.66
C ASN A 374 -8.02 6.50 -13.85
N LEU A 375 -7.85 7.46 -14.77
CA LEU A 375 -8.59 7.50 -16.03
C LEU A 375 -8.24 6.30 -16.92
N MET A 376 -6.95 5.96 -17.04
CA MET A 376 -6.51 4.78 -17.79
C MET A 376 -7.11 3.50 -17.21
N LEU A 377 -7.20 3.38 -15.89
CA LEU A 377 -7.80 2.22 -15.20
C LEU A 377 -9.27 2.05 -15.56
N LEU A 378 -10.05 3.11 -15.58
CA LEU A 378 -11.46 3.05 -16.01
C LEU A 378 -11.58 2.58 -17.46
N ILE A 379 -10.77 3.19 -18.35
CA ILE A 379 -10.77 2.86 -19.78
C ILE A 379 -10.30 1.42 -20.03
N LEU A 380 -9.32 0.92 -19.29
CA LEU A 380 -8.80 -0.43 -19.47
C LEU A 380 -9.69 -1.48 -18.81
N ASN A 381 -10.14 -1.26 -17.57
CA ASN A 381 -10.86 -2.29 -16.82
C ASN A 381 -12.26 -2.59 -17.37
N MET A 382 -12.98 -1.61 -17.93
CA MET A 382 -14.30 -1.88 -18.47
C MET A 382 -14.26 -2.74 -19.75
N PRO A 383 -13.54 -2.35 -20.85
CA PRO A 383 -13.54 -3.16 -22.07
C PRO A 383 -12.64 -4.40 -21.96
N LEU A 384 -11.52 -4.33 -21.21
CA LEU A 384 -10.56 -5.42 -21.11
C LEU A 384 -10.84 -6.40 -19.96
N VAL A 385 -11.93 -6.24 -19.25
CA VAL A 385 -12.30 -7.14 -18.14
C VAL A 385 -12.31 -8.61 -18.56
N LYS A 386 -12.71 -8.91 -19.81
CA LYS A 386 -12.67 -10.29 -20.37
C LYS A 386 -11.24 -10.77 -20.60
N VAL A 387 -10.32 -9.87 -20.92
CA VAL A 387 -8.89 -10.19 -21.08
C VAL A 387 -8.27 -10.47 -19.72
N PHE A 388 -8.49 -9.59 -18.75
CA PHE A 388 -8.02 -9.79 -17.38
C PHE A 388 -8.60 -11.07 -16.76
N ALA A 389 -9.88 -11.37 -17.01
CA ALA A 389 -10.48 -12.63 -16.58
C ALA A 389 -9.79 -13.87 -17.19
N LYS A 390 -9.20 -13.77 -18.39
CA LYS A 390 -8.38 -14.86 -18.96
C LYS A 390 -7.01 -15.00 -18.28
N ILE A 391 -6.44 -13.90 -17.75
CA ILE A 391 -5.18 -13.94 -17.01
C ILE A 391 -5.33 -14.82 -15.77
N ILE A 392 -6.49 -14.79 -15.10
CA ILE A 392 -6.81 -15.66 -13.96
C ILE A 392 -6.62 -17.16 -14.30
N GLN A 393 -6.93 -17.53 -15.55
CA GLN A 393 -6.83 -18.90 -16.04
C GLN A 393 -5.38 -19.29 -16.40
N THR A 394 -4.42 -18.36 -16.31
CA THR A 394 -3.02 -18.66 -16.63
C THR A 394 -2.47 -19.66 -15.61
N PRO A 395 -1.99 -20.83 -16.06
CA PRO A 395 -1.44 -21.83 -15.15
C PRO A 395 -0.29 -21.27 -14.32
N LYS A 396 -0.35 -21.47 -13.00
CA LYS A 396 0.69 -21.03 -12.03
C LYS A 396 2.10 -21.50 -12.46
N LYS A 397 2.22 -22.63 -13.18
CA LYS A 397 3.48 -23.15 -13.71
C LYS A 397 4.24 -22.20 -14.67
N TYR A 398 3.56 -21.24 -15.30
CA TYR A 398 4.21 -20.21 -16.14
C TYR A 398 4.46 -18.92 -15.36
N LEU A 399 3.54 -18.55 -14.48
CA LEU A 399 3.60 -17.31 -13.72
C LEU A 399 4.73 -17.33 -12.69
N LEU A 400 4.85 -18.41 -11.91
CA LEU A 400 5.82 -18.49 -10.82
C LEU A 400 7.28 -18.41 -11.29
N PRO A 401 7.71 -19.10 -12.37
CA PRO A 401 9.07 -18.94 -12.91
C PRO A 401 9.36 -17.50 -13.38
N ILE A 402 8.36 -16.81 -13.94
CA ILE A 402 8.52 -15.41 -14.38
C ILE A 402 8.77 -14.51 -13.17
N ILE A 403 7.99 -14.66 -12.08
CA ILE A 403 8.18 -13.89 -10.86
C ILE A 403 9.57 -14.15 -10.27
N ILE A 404 9.99 -15.41 -10.19
CA ILE A 404 11.33 -15.78 -9.70
C ILE A 404 12.40 -15.11 -10.57
N ALA A 405 12.31 -15.24 -11.89
CA ALA A 405 13.29 -14.65 -12.80
C ALA A 405 13.38 -13.13 -12.63
N ILE A 406 12.23 -12.42 -12.61
CA ILE A 406 12.21 -10.96 -12.40
C ILE A 406 12.80 -10.59 -11.05
N SER A 407 12.51 -11.34 -9.97
CA SER A 407 13.05 -11.09 -8.64
C SER A 407 14.57 -11.19 -8.62
N PHE A 408 15.13 -12.28 -9.15
CA PHE A 408 16.58 -12.51 -9.13
C PHE A 408 17.33 -11.56 -10.07
N PHE A 409 16.89 -11.44 -11.33
CA PHE A 409 17.52 -10.54 -12.28
C PHE A 409 17.36 -9.08 -11.88
N GLY A 410 16.18 -8.70 -11.35
CA GLY A 410 15.91 -7.34 -10.92
C GLY A 410 16.79 -6.93 -9.75
N VAL A 411 16.85 -7.71 -8.68
CA VAL A 411 17.72 -7.42 -7.53
C VAL A 411 19.19 -7.37 -7.95
N TYR A 412 19.65 -8.33 -8.76
CA TYR A 412 21.04 -8.32 -9.25
C TYR A 412 21.36 -7.10 -10.11
N ALA A 413 20.42 -6.67 -10.97
CA ALA A 413 20.63 -5.51 -11.86
C ALA A 413 20.75 -4.17 -11.11
N VAL A 414 20.22 -4.07 -9.88
CA VAL A 414 20.31 -2.86 -9.05
C VAL A 414 21.54 -2.90 -8.14
N GLN A 415 21.81 -4.05 -7.52
CA GLN A 415 22.83 -4.16 -6.46
C GLN A 415 24.18 -4.66 -6.96
N TYR A 416 24.21 -5.37 -8.07
CA TYR A 416 25.41 -5.99 -8.67
C TYR A 416 26.20 -6.90 -7.71
N THR A 417 25.54 -7.43 -6.64
CA THR A 417 26.18 -8.31 -5.66
C THR A 417 25.49 -9.67 -5.62
N THR A 418 26.31 -10.73 -5.48
CA THR A 418 25.78 -12.09 -5.27
C THR A 418 25.25 -12.29 -3.85
N PHE A 419 25.71 -11.50 -2.88
CA PHE A 419 25.21 -11.53 -1.52
C PHE A 419 23.70 -11.21 -1.48
N ASP A 420 23.25 -10.23 -2.26
CA ASP A 420 21.83 -9.85 -2.32
C ASP A 420 20.95 -10.96 -2.90
N LEU A 421 21.49 -11.82 -3.76
CA LEU A 421 20.76 -13.00 -4.25
C LEU A 421 20.56 -14.04 -3.13
N TYR A 422 21.56 -14.26 -2.27
CA TYR A 422 21.40 -15.13 -1.10
C TYR A 422 20.47 -14.52 -0.07
N LEU A 423 20.58 -13.21 0.16
CA LEU A 423 19.67 -12.47 1.05
C LEU A 423 18.23 -12.53 0.54
N LEU A 424 18.04 -12.34 -0.77
CA LEU A 424 16.74 -12.44 -1.43
C LEU A 424 16.10 -13.82 -1.18
N LEU A 425 16.86 -14.89 -1.38
CA LEU A 425 16.39 -16.26 -1.15
C LEU A 425 16.06 -16.51 0.32
N ALA A 426 16.93 -16.09 1.23
CA ALA A 426 16.72 -16.21 2.67
C ALA A 426 15.48 -15.44 3.13
N CYS A 427 15.28 -14.22 2.62
CA CYS A 427 14.08 -13.43 2.87
C CYS A 427 12.82 -14.06 2.27
N GLY A 428 12.92 -14.72 1.10
CA GLY A 428 11.80 -15.46 0.52
C GLY A 428 11.35 -16.62 1.40
N VAL A 429 12.30 -17.43 1.89
CA VAL A 429 11.99 -18.50 2.85
C VAL A 429 11.42 -17.95 4.16
N LEU A 430 12.02 -16.89 4.67
CA LEU A 430 11.55 -16.22 5.89
C LEU A 430 10.12 -15.67 5.69
N GLY A 431 9.84 -15.00 4.57
CA GLY A 431 8.52 -14.46 4.23
C GLY A 431 7.45 -15.56 4.21
N TYR A 432 7.75 -16.71 3.59
CA TYR A 432 6.88 -17.88 3.63
C TYR A 432 6.64 -18.38 5.05
N LEU A 433 7.69 -18.58 5.84
CA LEU A 433 7.57 -19.08 7.21
C LEU A 433 6.79 -18.12 8.11
N LEU A 434 7.01 -16.82 7.97
CA LEU A 434 6.28 -15.79 8.71
C LEU A 434 4.80 -15.82 8.35
N THR A 435 4.47 -15.79 7.07
CA THR A 435 3.08 -15.78 6.58
C THR A 435 2.36 -17.08 6.96
N LYS A 436 3.00 -18.23 6.82
CA LYS A 436 2.45 -19.53 7.24
C LYS A 436 2.09 -19.59 8.73
N ASN A 437 2.82 -18.88 9.57
CA ASN A 437 2.59 -18.80 11.00
C ASN A 437 1.79 -17.57 11.42
N ASP A 438 1.06 -16.91 10.52
CA ASP A 438 0.26 -15.70 10.76
C ASP A 438 1.08 -14.53 11.37
N PHE A 439 2.35 -14.39 11.02
CA PHE A 439 3.14 -13.20 11.34
C PHE A 439 2.99 -12.16 10.23
N PRO A 440 2.57 -10.93 10.53
CA PRO A 440 2.44 -9.89 9.53
C PRO A 440 3.82 -9.35 9.10
N VAL A 441 4.10 -9.38 7.80
CA VAL A 441 5.40 -8.94 7.26
C VAL A 441 5.51 -7.41 7.12
N ALA A 442 4.39 -6.72 6.92
CA ALA A 442 4.36 -5.28 6.71
C ALA A 442 5.00 -4.46 7.87
N PRO A 443 4.74 -4.76 9.17
CA PRO A 443 5.40 -4.07 10.28
C PRO A 443 6.93 -4.22 10.29
N LEU A 444 7.45 -5.38 9.86
CA LEU A 444 8.90 -5.61 9.76
C LEU A 444 9.52 -4.67 8.72
N VAL A 445 8.93 -4.63 7.52
CA VAL A 445 9.44 -3.81 6.41
C VAL A 445 9.33 -2.33 6.74
N LEU A 446 8.23 -1.91 7.35
CA LEU A 446 8.07 -0.52 7.80
C LEU A 446 9.11 -0.14 8.85
N ALA A 447 9.33 -1.01 9.83
CA ALA A 447 10.30 -0.77 10.89
C ALA A 447 11.74 -0.71 10.37
N LEU A 448 12.06 -1.53 9.37
CA LEU A 448 13.35 -1.48 8.67
C LEU A 448 13.60 -0.12 8.03
N VAL A 449 12.59 0.48 7.40
CA VAL A 449 12.69 1.79 6.73
C VAL A 449 12.69 2.94 7.74
N LEU A 450 11.78 2.91 8.72
CA LEU A 450 11.65 3.98 9.71
C LEU A 450 12.73 3.93 10.80
N GLY A 451 13.35 2.77 11.04
CA GLY A 451 14.33 2.56 12.12
C GLY A 451 15.46 3.59 12.12
N PRO A 452 16.21 3.75 11.02
CA PRO A 452 17.27 4.76 10.92
C PRO A 452 16.75 6.19 11.12
N MET A 453 15.56 6.51 10.62
CA MET A 453 14.96 7.84 10.77
C MET A 453 14.56 8.11 12.23
N ILE A 454 14.00 7.11 12.92
CA ILE A 454 13.66 7.18 14.36
C ILE A 454 14.92 7.41 15.18
N GLU A 455 15.97 6.62 14.94
CA GLU A 455 17.23 6.74 15.64
C GLU A 455 17.87 8.11 15.44
N ASN A 456 17.94 8.58 14.21
CA ASN A 456 18.52 9.89 13.89
C ASN A 456 17.76 11.05 14.55
N ASN A 457 16.42 11.03 14.49
CA ASN A 457 15.61 12.07 15.12
C ASN A 457 15.68 12.02 16.65
N MET A 458 15.70 10.82 17.26
CA MET A 458 15.91 10.66 18.69
C MET A 458 17.26 11.26 19.13
N ARG A 459 18.33 10.94 18.42
CA ARG A 459 19.68 11.45 18.73
C ARG A 459 19.77 12.96 18.56
N ARG A 460 19.19 13.52 17.50
CA ARG A 460 19.13 14.97 17.28
C ARG A 460 18.34 15.66 18.39
N ALA A 461 17.18 15.13 18.80
CA ALA A 461 16.39 15.68 19.88
C ALA A 461 17.17 15.66 21.21
N LEU A 462 17.84 14.56 21.53
CA LEU A 462 18.69 14.45 22.74
C LEU A 462 19.90 15.39 22.67
N THR A 463 20.50 15.62 21.50
CA THR A 463 21.58 16.60 21.35
C THR A 463 21.08 18.02 21.65
N ILE A 464 19.89 18.38 21.17
CA ILE A 464 19.27 19.70 21.42
C ILE A 464 18.97 19.88 22.93
N SER A 465 18.55 18.81 23.61
CA SER A 465 18.22 18.84 25.04
C SER A 465 19.40 18.52 25.97
N ASN A 466 20.64 18.48 25.47
CA ASN A 466 21.82 18.10 26.26
C ASN A 466 21.69 16.70 26.93
N GLY A 467 21.01 15.77 26.27
CA GLY A 467 20.79 14.40 26.74
C GLY A 467 19.55 14.20 27.61
N GLU A 468 18.71 15.21 27.77
CA GLU A 468 17.50 15.10 28.59
C GLU A 468 16.33 14.52 27.78
N PHE A 469 15.75 13.39 28.21
CA PHE A 469 14.56 12.78 27.64
C PHE A 469 13.28 13.60 27.89
N SER A 470 13.33 14.59 28.75
CA SER A 470 12.22 15.50 29.03
C SER A 470 11.71 16.20 27.77
N ILE A 471 12.56 16.43 26.76
CA ILE A 471 12.21 17.07 25.48
C ILE A 471 10.99 16.40 24.80
N PHE A 472 10.84 15.09 24.91
CA PHE A 472 9.73 14.35 24.29
C PHE A 472 8.38 14.56 24.98
N VAL A 473 8.39 14.97 26.26
CA VAL A 473 7.17 15.20 27.06
C VAL A 473 6.91 16.67 27.36
N THR A 474 7.94 17.52 27.30
CA THR A 474 7.79 18.98 27.49
C THR A 474 7.32 19.68 26.22
N ASN A 475 7.60 19.09 25.05
CA ASN A 475 7.11 19.57 23.78
C ASN A 475 5.65 19.11 23.57
N PRO A 476 4.67 20.05 23.44
CA PRO A 476 3.26 19.68 23.41
C PRO A 476 2.87 18.75 22.24
N ILE A 477 3.40 18.99 21.04
CA ILE A 477 3.09 18.19 19.86
C ILE A 477 3.66 16.77 20.03
N SER A 478 4.93 16.66 20.45
CA SER A 478 5.58 15.39 20.73
C SER A 478 4.82 14.58 21.78
N LEU A 479 4.42 15.24 22.90
CA LEU A 479 3.64 14.59 23.96
C LEU A 479 2.30 14.06 23.44
N VAL A 480 1.54 14.85 22.68
CA VAL A 480 0.25 14.43 22.11
C VAL A 480 0.44 13.23 21.20
N LEU A 481 1.44 13.25 20.32
CA LEU A 481 1.72 12.13 19.41
C LEU A 481 2.10 10.85 20.19
N LEU A 482 2.92 10.97 21.25
CA LEU A 482 3.28 9.82 22.09
C LEU A 482 2.08 9.28 22.87
N LEU A 483 1.21 10.14 23.38
CA LEU A 483 -0.01 9.72 24.08
C LEU A 483 -0.96 8.98 23.11
N ILE A 484 -1.11 9.47 21.88
CA ILE A 484 -1.91 8.78 20.84
C ILE A 484 -1.26 7.42 20.53
N ALA A 485 0.05 7.36 20.34
CA ALA A 485 0.76 6.10 20.07
C ALA A 485 0.59 5.10 21.22
N ALA A 486 0.75 5.55 22.47
CA ALA A 486 0.55 4.73 23.65
C ALA A 486 -0.90 4.24 23.78
N ALA A 487 -1.87 5.13 23.56
CA ALA A 487 -3.29 4.76 23.57
C ALA A 487 -3.60 3.72 22.49
N TRP A 488 -3.06 3.88 21.30
CA TRP A 488 -3.24 2.93 20.18
C TRP A 488 -2.74 1.52 20.51
N LEU A 489 -1.62 1.41 21.21
CA LEU A 489 -1.07 0.12 21.64
C LEU A 489 -1.75 -0.44 22.89
N LEU A 490 -2.08 0.41 23.87
CA LEU A 490 -2.55 -0.04 25.19
C LEU A 490 -4.06 -0.33 25.22
N ILE A 491 -4.89 0.44 24.48
CA ILE A 491 -6.34 0.25 24.50
C ILE A 491 -6.75 -1.16 24.05
N PRO A 492 -6.27 -1.71 22.94
CA PRO A 492 -6.60 -3.07 22.53
C PRO A 492 -6.13 -4.12 23.54
N LEU A 493 -4.95 -3.90 24.15
CA LEU A 493 -4.42 -4.80 25.18
C LEU A 493 -5.29 -4.80 26.43
N LEU A 494 -5.70 -3.63 26.90
CA LEU A 494 -6.56 -3.47 28.08
C LEU A 494 -7.96 -4.05 27.85
N LEU A 495 -8.52 -3.89 26.65
CA LEU A 495 -9.82 -4.46 26.29
C LEU A 495 -9.75 -5.98 26.24
N LYS A 496 -8.67 -6.55 25.74
CA LYS A 496 -8.41 -7.99 25.74
C LYS A 496 -8.29 -8.55 27.16
N LEU A 497 -7.62 -7.86 28.06
CA LEU A 497 -7.50 -8.25 29.46
C LEU A 497 -8.84 -8.20 30.20
N LYS A 498 -9.77 -7.33 29.78
CA LYS A 498 -11.14 -7.25 30.33
C LYS A 498 -12.12 -8.24 29.66
N GLY A 499 -11.64 -9.21 28.89
CA GLY A 499 -12.46 -10.22 28.21
C GLY A 499 -13.33 -9.67 27.06
N ARG A 500 -13.09 -8.43 26.64
CA ARG A 500 -13.75 -7.86 25.45
C ARG A 500 -12.80 -8.02 24.26
N SER A 501 -13.15 -8.90 23.32
CA SER A 501 -12.42 -9.02 22.06
C SER A 501 -12.67 -7.77 21.21
N VAL A 502 -11.61 -7.08 20.83
CA VAL A 502 -11.63 -5.99 19.84
C VAL A 502 -11.54 -6.55 18.41
N VAL A 503 -11.42 -7.88 18.30
CA VAL A 503 -11.49 -8.58 17.03
C VAL A 503 -12.94 -8.51 16.56
N LEU A 504 -13.18 -7.86 15.43
CA LEU A 504 -14.40 -8.07 14.65
C LEU A 504 -14.45 -9.58 14.38
N ASN A 505 -15.22 -10.32 15.20
CA ASN A 505 -15.40 -11.74 15.01
C ASN A 505 -15.96 -11.96 13.61
N GLU A 506 -15.19 -12.66 12.80
CA GLU A 506 -15.69 -13.40 11.65
C GLU A 506 -16.52 -14.59 12.16
N GLU A 507 -17.66 -14.32 12.76
CA GLU A 507 -18.70 -15.31 13.00
C GLU A 507 -20.01 -14.76 12.44
N GLY A 508 -20.43 -15.36 11.29
CA GLY A 508 -21.74 -15.17 10.68
C GLY A 508 -21.67 -15.18 9.18
#